data_81b2f484fda11795bdcc090f1ddc8c5a
#
_entry.id   81b2f484fda11795bdcc090f1ddc8c5a
#
_cell.length_a   1.000
_cell.length_b   1.000
_cell.length_c   1.000
_cell.angle_alpha   90.00
_cell.angle_beta   90.00
_cell.angle_gamma   90.00
#
_symmetry.space_group_name_H-M   'P 1'
#
loop_
_entity.id
_entity.type
_entity.pdbx_description
1 polymer ?
#
loop_
_entity_poly.entity_id
_entity_poly.type
_entity_poly.pdbx_seq_one_letter_code
_entity_poly.pdbx_strand_id
1 'polypeptide(L)'
;MNMLSSLDDSAARRAASATPLAAAFAHDLAFADVEPGEDQRWSTWPATQPSERGPLPRPDWVVTSAAAIDTELGIVKTGKEADLWLIERAVPGAPPEVPGNRTLLAAKRYRGTEHRMFHRSAVYTEGRAAPRRSRDVRAVQRSSSYGREVARTEWAYAEFAALSRLAELGAAVPYPVQVGETEVLMEFIGEGRVAAPRLAQVRASRDELRDLFHQVVDFMHTLAFAGLAHGDLSPYNLLVHRGRVVAIDLPQVVDVVANPNGFDLLHRDCVNVCEWFTRQRLECDAEDLFAQLVGDVTG
;
A
#
# COMPACT_ATOMS: atom_id res chain seq x y z
N MET A 1 -46.93 -49.09 -16.03
CA MET A 1 -45.52 -49.07 -15.72
C MET A 1 -44.87 -47.90 -16.44
N ASN A 2 -44.23 -47.01 -15.75
CA ASN A 2 -43.55 -45.75 -16.17
C ASN A 2 -44.43 -44.48 -16.25
N MET A 3 -44.68 -43.89 -15.09
CA MET A 3 -44.93 -42.47 -14.89
C MET A 3 -44.09 -41.99 -13.70
N LEU A 4 -42.77 -41.89 -13.82
CA LEU A 4 -41.87 -41.35 -12.78
C LEU A 4 -40.54 -40.82 -13.35
N SER A 5 -40.51 -40.18 -14.54
CA SER A 5 -39.28 -39.60 -15.09
C SER A 5 -39.40 -38.16 -15.61
N SER A 6 -40.42 -37.38 -15.22
CA SER A 6 -40.61 -36.02 -15.77
C SER A 6 -40.53 -34.88 -14.74
N LEU A 7 -40.20 -35.17 -13.48
CA LEU A 7 -40.13 -34.14 -12.43
C LEU A 7 -38.74 -33.63 -12.10
N ASP A 8 -37.69 -34.29 -12.58
CA ASP A 8 -36.29 -33.93 -12.21
C ASP A 8 -35.63 -32.96 -13.20
N ASP A 9 -36.15 -32.82 -14.42
CA ASP A 9 -35.58 -31.98 -15.48
C ASP A 9 -36.05 -30.51 -15.41
N SER A 10 -37.08 -30.20 -14.63
CA SER A 10 -37.60 -28.84 -14.46
C SER A 10 -36.85 -28.06 -13.34
N ALA A 11 -36.31 -28.76 -12.35
CA ALA A 11 -35.52 -28.15 -11.28
C ALA A 11 -34.12 -27.76 -11.75
N ALA A 12 -33.51 -28.60 -12.59
CA ALA A 12 -32.18 -28.31 -13.18
C ALA A 12 -32.21 -27.14 -14.17
N ARG A 13 -33.32 -26.94 -14.89
CA ARG A 13 -33.50 -25.81 -15.83
C ARG A 13 -33.83 -24.48 -15.17
N ARG A 14 -34.33 -24.48 -13.92
CA ARG A 14 -34.58 -23.23 -13.14
C ARG A 14 -33.29 -22.69 -12.48
N ALA A 15 -32.31 -23.51 -12.23
CA ALA A 15 -31.00 -23.08 -11.68
C ALA A 15 -30.11 -22.37 -12.71
N ALA A 16 -30.38 -22.51 -14.01
CA ALA A 16 -29.55 -21.96 -15.09
C ALA A 16 -29.95 -20.55 -15.56
N SER A 17 -30.97 -19.91 -14.96
CA SER A 17 -31.45 -18.58 -15.38
C SER A 17 -31.47 -17.52 -14.28
N ALA A 18 -30.72 -17.72 -13.18
CA ALA A 18 -30.50 -16.66 -12.22
C ALA A 18 -29.57 -15.61 -12.85
N THR A 19 -30.09 -14.40 -13.06
CA THR A 19 -29.28 -13.24 -13.49
C THR A 19 -28.12 -13.04 -12.50
N PRO A 20 -26.93 -12.58 -12.97
CA PRO A 20 -25.78 -12.34 -12.09
C PRO A 20 -26.10 -11.49 -10.86
N LEU A 21 -27.08 -10.59 -10.98
CA LEU A 21 -27.58 -9.76 -9.86
C LEU A 21 -28.31 -10.59 -8.80
N ALA A 22 -29.16 -11.54 -9.21
CA ALA A 22 -29.92 -12.39 -8.28
C ALA A 22 -29.00 -13.40 -7.54
N ALA A 23 -27.93 -13.86 -8.19
CA ALA A 23 -26.91 -14.69 -7.57
C ALA A 23 -26.10 -13.89 -6.52
N ALA A 24 -25.75 -12.62 -6.82
CA ALA A 24 -25.07 -11.73 -5.88
C ALA A 24 -25.95 -11.46 -4.63
N PHE A 25 -27.23 -11.15 -4.81
CA PHE A 25 -28.16 -10.95 -3.69
C PHE A 25 -28.43 -12.23 -2.89
N ALA A 26 -28.51 -13.40 -3.54
CA ALA A 26 -28.69 -14.67 -2.84
C ALA A 26 -27.42 -15.05 -2.03
N HIS A 27 -26.25 -14.68 -2.50
CA HIS A 27 -24.98 -14.86 -1.80
C HIS A 27 -24.92 -13.97 -0.54
N ASP A 28 -25.31 -12.69 -0.66
CA ASP A 28 -25.35 -11.74 0.47
C ASP A 28 -26.38 -12.15 1.56
N LEU A 29 -27.50 -12.79 1.18
CA LEU A 29 -28.52 -13.27 2.13
C LEU A 29 -28.09 -14.55 2.87
N ALA A 30 -27.21 -15.36 2.31
CA ALA A 30 -26.75 -16.61 2.95
C ALA A 30 -25.80 -16.37 4.16
N PHE A 31 -25.31 -15.13 4.35
CA PHE A 31 -24.35 -14.77 5.41
C PHE A 31 -24.95 -13.87 6.50
N ALA A 32 -26.27 -13.68 6.51
CA ALA A 32 -26.96 -12.81 7.47
C ALA A 32 -26.80 -13.23 8.95
N ASP A 33 -26.29 -14.45 9.21
CA ASP A 33 -26.11 -15.00 10.56
C ASP A 33 -24.62 -15.05 11.03
N VAL A 34 -23.67 -14.46 10.27
CA VAL A 34 -22.27 -14.46 10.66
C VAL A 34 -21.94 -13.14 11.35
N GLU A 35 -21.65 -13.21 12.64
CA GLU A 35 -21.15 -12.07 13.42
C GLU A 35 -19.62 -12.14 13.56
N PRO A 36 -18.90 -10.99 13.43
CA PRO A 36 -17.47 -10.95 13.68
C PRO A 36 -17.11 -11.40 15.10
N GLY A 37 -16.08 -12.23 15.22
CA GLY A 37 -15.51 -12.67 16.49
C GLY A 37 -14.67 -11.59 17.19
N GLU A 38 -13.97 -11.98 18.28
CA GLU A 38 -13.22 -11.05 19.14
C GLU A 38 -12.07 -10.30 18.41
N ASP A 39 -11.36 -11.00 17.49
CA ASP A 39 -10.27 -10.42 16.66
C ASP A 39 -10.77 -10.03 15.25
N GLN A 40 -12.06 -9.83 15.07
CA GLN A 40 -12.69 -9.59 13.80
C GLN A 40 -13.54 -8.32 13.81
N ARG A 41 -13.63 -7.71 12.64
CA ARG A 41 -14.56 -6.60 12.38
C ARG A 41 -15.17 -6.75 10.99
N TRP A 42 -16.33 -6.18 10.77
CA TRP A 42 -16.83 -5.99 9.42
C TRP A 42 -15.84 -5.14 8.62
N SER A 43 -15.65 -5.50 7.36
CA SER A 43 -14.86 -4.68 6.45
C SER A 43 -15.43 -3.26 6.37
N THR A 44 -14.54 -2.28 6.49
CA THR A 44 -14.91 -0.86 6.35
C THR A 44 -15.06 -0.43 4.89
N TRP A 45 -14.81 -1.33 3.93
CA TRP A 45 -14.91 -1.01 2.50
C TRP A 45 -16.22 -0.37 2.07
N PRO A 46 -17.42 -0.84 2.51
CA PRO A 46 -18.69 -0.24 2.10
C PRO A 46 -18.84 1.22 2.54
N ALA A 47 -18.30 1.56 3.71
CA ALA A 47 -18.36 2.90 4.29
C ALA A 47 -17.26 3.84 3.76
N THR A 48 -16.23 3.31 3.10
CA THR A 48 -15.11 4.09 2.56
C THR A 48 -15.56 4.87 1.32
N GLN A 49 -15.22 6.16 1.25
CA GLN A 49 -15.57 7.00 0.10
C GLN A 49 -14.75 6.61 -1.15
N PRO A 50 -15.23 6.90 -2.38
CA PRO A 50 -14.49 6.60 -3.60
C PRO A 50 -13.08 7.20 -3.65
N SER A 51 -12.88 8.41 -3.09
CA SER A 51 -11.58 9.09 -2.99
C SER A 51 -10.62 8.49 -1.98
N GLU A 52 -11.12 7.62 -1.10
CA GLU A 52 -10.38 6.91 -0.07
C GLU A 52 -10.09 5.45 -0.45
N ARG A 53 -10.45 5.05 -1.66
CA ARG A 53 -10.20 3.74 -2.24
C ARG A 53 -9.07 3.82 -3.25
N GLY A 54 -8.31 2.73 -3.36
CA GLY A 54 -7.21 2.62 -4.31
C GLY A 54 -7.62 2.86 -5.77
N PRO A 55 -6.63 3.20 -6.62
CA PRO A 55 -6.86 3.62 -8.01
C PRO A 55 -7.48 2.51 -8.87
N LEU A 56 -8.04 2.91 -10.00
CA LEU A 56 -8.58 2.00 -11.00
C LEU A 56 -7.57 1.77 -12.14
N PRO A 57 -7.57 0.59 -12.78
CA PRO A 57 -8.36 -0.59 -12.43
C PRO A 57 -7.86 -1.26 -11.14
N ARG A 58 -8.77 -1.72 -10.30
CA ARG A 58 -8.38 -2.47 -9.09
C ARG A 58 -7.89 -3.87 -9.48
N PRO A 59 -6.86 -4.39 -8.79
CA PRO A 59 -6.52 -5.79 -8.87
C PRO A 59 -7.70 -6.68 -8.49
N ASP A 60 -7.85 -7.82 -9.15
CA ASP A 60 -8.94 -8.77 -8.95
C ASP A 60 -8.96 -9.41 -7.55
N TRP A 61 -7.81 -9.45 -6.87
CA TRP A 61 -7.69 -9.95 -5.51
C TRP A 61 -8.26 -9.01 -4.44
N VAL A 62 -8.60 -7.75 -4.77
CA VAL A 62 -9.15 -6.79 -3.81
C VAL A 62 -10.58 -7.20 -3.43
N VAL A 63 -10.79 -7.55 -2.17
CA VAL A 63 -12.10 -7.92 -1.64
C VAL A 63 -12.94 -6.67 -1.39
N THR A 64 -14.05 -6.54 -2.13
CA THR A 64 -14.94 -5.37 -2.09
C THR A 64 -16.35 -5.68 -1.56
N SER A 65 -16.61 -6.93 -1.20
CA SER A 65 -17.91 -7.37 -0.68
C SER A 65 -18.29 -6.67 0.62
N ALA A 66 -19.56 -6.30 0.74
CA ALA A 66 -20.09 -5.74 1.98
C ALA A 66 -20.18 -6.79 3.12
N ALA A 67 -20.21 -8.08 2.76
CA ALA A 67 -20.21 -9.19 3.72
C ALA A 67 -18.79 -9.62 4.16
N ALA A 68 -17.74 -8.91 3.71
CA ALA A 68 -16.38 -9.26 4.07
C ALA A 68 -16.08 -8.94 5.54
N ILE A 69 -15.30 -9.81 6.18
CA ILE A 69 -14.80 -9.67 7.55
C ILE A 69 -13.28 -9.50 7.49
N ASP A 70 -12.79 -8.52 8.23
CA ASP A 70 -11.38 -8.29 8.49
C ASP A 70 -11.00 -9.01 9.79
N THR A 71 -10.06 -9.97 9.71
CA THR A 71 -9.52 -10.71 10.86
C THR A 71 -8.10 -10.24 11.14
N GLU A 72 -7.80 -9.82 12.36
CA GLU A 72 -6.44 -9.43 12.77
C GLU A 72 -5.59 -10.70 13.00
N LEU A 73 -4.48 -10.81 12.25
CA LEU A 73 -3.58 -11.97 12.34
C LEU A 73 -2.32 -11.68 13.15
N GLY A 74 -2.18 -10.46 13.67
CA GLY A 74 -1.08 -10.03 14.52
C GLY A 74 -0.18 -8.95 13.92
N ILE A 75 0.80 -8.53 14.70
CA ILE A 75 1.73 -7.45 14.33
C ILE A 75 2.85 -8.03 13.46
N VAL A 76 3.04 -7.45 12.27
CA VAL A 76 4.18 -7.73 11.39
C VAL A 76 5.41 -6.97 11.85
N LYS A 77 5.22 -5.68 12.22
CA LYS A 77 6.31 -4.80 12.64
C LYS A 77 5.77 -3.66 13.51
N THR A 78 6.50 -3.37 14.58
CA THR A 78 6.31 -2.17 15.38
C THR A 78 7.35 -1.12 14.98
N GLY A 79 6.88 0.07 14.58
CA GLY A 79 7.71 1.21 14.23
C GLY A 79 7.58 2.35 15.23
N LYS A 80 8.38 3.39 15.06
CA LYS A 80 8.29 4.61 15.88
C LYS A 80 7.04 5.43 15.56
N GLU A 81 6.60 5.40 14.31
CA GLU A 81 5.56 6.26 13.73
C GLU A 81 4.25 5.51 13.54
N ALA A 82 4.35 4.23 13.20
CA ALA A 82 3.21 3.38 12.93
C ALA A 82 3.51 1.92 13.26
N ASP A 83 2.45 1.16 13.55
CA ASP A 83 2.47 -0.28 13.60
C ASP A 83 1.94 -0.85 12.30
N LEU A 84 2.58 -1.91 11.82
CA LEU A 84 2.13 -2.68 10.69
C LEU A 84 1.50 -3.99 11.17
N TRP A 85 0.23 -4.16 10.91
CA TRP A 85 -0.55 -5.34 11.23
C TRP A 85 -0.81 -6.17 9.98
N LEU A 86 -0.88 -7.48 10.14
CA LEU A 86 -1.39 -8.38 9.13
C LEU A 86 -2.90 -8.57 9.35
N ILE A 87 -3.67 -8.34 8.31
CA ILE A 87 -5.12 -8.53 8.31
C ILE A 87 -5.48 -9.49 7.18
N GLU A 88 -6.37 -10.43 7.45
CA GLU A 88 -7.06 -11.18 6.43
C GLU A 88 -8.43 -10.58 6.20
N ARG A 89 -8.73 -10.18 4.97
CA ARG A 89 -10.09 -9.81 4.55
C ARG A 89 -10.67 -10.96 3.76
N ALA A 90 -11.79 -11.50 4.21
CA ALA A 90 -12.44 -12.63 3.57
C ALA A 90 -13.97 -12.51 3.61
N VAL A 91 -14.62 -13.06 2.58
CA VAL A 91 -16.08 -13.24 2.54
C VAL A 91 -16.39 -14.59 3.17
N PRO A 92 -17.11 -14.66 4.30
CA PRO A 92 -17.43 -15.92 4.96
C PRO A 92 -18.11 -16.91 4.01
N GLY A 93 -17.69 -18.17 4.05
CA GLY A 93 -18.29 -19.23 3.23
C GLY A 93 -18.01 -19.17 1.72
N ALA A 94 -17.38 -18.09 1.21
CA ALA A 94 -16.98 -18.02 -0.19
C ALA A 94 -15.71 -18.83 -0.45
N PRO A 95 -15.54 -19.45 -1.63
CA PRO A 95 -14.33 -20.18 -1.98
C PRO A 95 -13.10 -19.27 -1.94
N PRO A 96 -12.10 -19.56 -1.10
CA PRO A 96 -10.97 -18.66 -0.90
C PRO A 96 -10.00 -18.57 -2.09
N GLU A 97 -10.05 -19.54 -3.00
CA GLU A 97 -9.25 -19.60 -4.23
C GLU A 97 -9.79 -18.69 -5.34
N VAL A 98 -11.01 -18.19 -5.20
CA VAL A 98 -11.60 -17.24 -6.17
C VAL A 98 -11.10 -15.83 -5.83
N PRO A 99 -10.47 -15.12 -6.79
CA PRO A 99 -10.04 -13.75 -6.58
C PRO A 99 -11.18 -12.85 -6.08
N GLY A 100 -10.87 -11.95 -5.16
CA GLY A 100 -11.86 -11.06 -4.56
C GLY A 100 -12.68 -11.65 -3.40
N ASN A 101 -12.51 -12.93 -3.06
CA ASN A 101 -13.16 -13.55 -1.91
C ASN A 101 -12.28 -13.55 -0.65
N ARG A 102 -10.96 -13.59 -0.80
CA ARG A 102 -10.01 -13.61 0.31
C ARG A 102 -8.69 -12.96 -0.08
N THR A 103 -8.12 -12.15 0.81
CA THR A 103 -6.80 -11.57 0.63
C THR A 103 -6.12 -11.26 1.96
N LEU A 104 -4.79 -11.19 1.94
CA LEU A 104 -4.00 -10.68 3.05
C LEU A 104 -3.64 -9.21 2.78
N LEU A 105 -3.82 -8.38 3.78
CA LEU A 105 -3.57 -6.95 3.75
C LEU A 105 -2.56 -6.55 4.83
N ALA A 106 -1.74 -5.57 4.52
CA ALA A 106 -0.96 -4.86 5.51
C ALA A 106 -1.76 -3.62 5.96
N ALA A 107 -2.03 -3.55 7.27
CA ALA A 107 -2.68 -2.40 7.89
C ALA A 107 -1.63 -1.56 8.62
N LYS A 108 -1.32 -0.39 8.07
CA LYS A 108 -0.39 0.56 8.70
C LYS A 108 -1.19 1.55 9.54
N ARG A 109 -1.02 1.44 10.86
CA ARG A 109 -1.72 2.26 11.87
C ARG A 109 -0.79 3.27 12.46
N TYR A 110 -1.05 4.55 12.25
CA TYR A 110 -0.22 5.63 12.73
C TYR A 110 -0.44 5.90 14.21
N ARG A 111 0.68 6.03 14.95
CA ARG A 111 0.68 6.37 16.38
C ARG A 111 0.82 7.88 16.58
N GLY A 112 0.24 8.39 17.67
CA GLY A 112 0.53 9.76 18.11
C GLY A 112 1.89 9.81 18.78
N THR A 113 2.90 10.25 18.07
CA THR A 113 4.26 10.41 18.60
C THR A 113 4.53 11.83 19.09
N GLU A 114 5.39 11.92 20.13
CA GLU A 114 5.80 13.20 20.71
C GLU A 114 6.79 13.96 19.79
N HIS A 115 6.65 15.24 19.75
CA HIS A 115 7.49 16.37 19.32
C HIS A 115 8.70 16.20 18.35
N ARG A 116 9.37 15.05 18.24
CA ARG A 116 10.61 14.95 17.45
C ARG A 116 10.41 14.87 15.93
N MET A 117 9.17 14.62 15.47
CA MET A 117 8.85 14.43 14.06
C MET A 117 8.58 15.71 13.29
N PHE A 118 8.19 16.79 13.97
CA PHE A 118 7.93 18.07 13.30
C PHE A 118 9.14 18.64 12.58
N HIS A 119 10.35 18.39 13.05
CA HIS A 119 11.57 18.89 12.40
C HIS A 119 11.97 18.08 11.15
N ARG A 120 11.71 16.78 11.13
CA ARG A 120 11.97 15.97 9.93
C ARG A 120 10.89 16.17 8.87
N SER A 121 9.62 16.24 9.27
CA SER A 121 8.51 16.45 8.34
C SER A 121 8.55 17.83 7.67
N ALA A 122 9.12 18.86 8.30
CA ALA A 122 9.22 20.19 7.70
C ALA A 122 10.00 20.15 6.36
N VAL A 123 11.12 19.44 6.30
CA VAL A 123 11.94 19.29 5.09
C VAL A 123 11.18 18.60 3.97
N TYR A 124 10.29 17.65 4.29
CA TYR A 124 9.51 16.89 3.31
C TYR A 124 8.15 17.51 2.97
N THR A 125 7.63 18.39 3.85
CA THR A 125 6.33 19.06 3.63
C THR A 125 6.47 20.45 3.03
N GLU A 126 7.65 21.04 2.94
CA GLU A 126 7.89 22.24 2.19
C GLU A 126 7.54 22.01 0.71
N GLY A 127 6.51 22.71 0.21
CA GLY A 127 5.94 22.52 -1.12
C GLY A 127 4.59 21.80 -1.18
N ARG A 128 4.12 21.16 -0.09
CA ARG A 128 2.76 20.60 0.00
C ARG A 128 1.80 21.58 0.68
N ALA A 129 1.29 22.55 -0.06
CA ALA A 129 0.30 23.53 0.44
C ALA A 129 -1.13 22.99 0.31
N ALA A 130 -1.61 22.19 1.28
CA ALA A 130 -3.03 22.13 1.53
C ALA A 130 -3.42 23.25 2.51
N PRO A 131 -4.48 24.05 2.26
CA PRO A 131 -4.90 25.11 3.16
C PRO A 131 -5.42 24.51 4.47
N ARG A 132 -4.59 24.49 5.49
CA ARG A 132 -4.96 24.05 6.84
C ARG A 132 -5.84 25.10 7.51
N ARG A 133 -6.91 24.69 8.17
CA ARG A 133 -7.68 25.58 9.05
C ARG A 133 -6.76 26.09 10.17
N SER A 134 -6.78 27.37 10.47
CA SER A 134 -5.93 28.01 11.50
C SER A 134 -6.03 27.34 12.89
N ARG A 135 -7.15 26.68 13.18
CA ARG A 135 -7.40 25.91 14.40
C ARG A 135 -6.57 24.63 14.46
N ASP A 136 -6.49 23.90 13.34
CA ASP A 136 -5.77 22.62 13.26
C ASP A 136 -4.26 22.85 13.35
N VAL A 137 -3.75 23.88 12.68
CA VAL A 137 -2.33 24.31 12.80
C VAL A 137 -1.95 24.61 14.24
N ARG A 138 -2.80 25.37 14.97
CA ARG A 138 -2.53 25.70 16.39
C ARG A 138 -2.64 24.48 17.29
N ALA A 139 -3.58 23.54 17.02
CA ALA A 139 -3.75 22.32 17.79
C ALA A 139 -2.55 21.38 17.63
N VAL A 140 -2.06 21.22 16.39
CA VAL A 140 -0.86 20.45 16.09
C VAL A 140 0.37 21.05 16.77
N GLN A 141 0.57 22.38 16.66
CA GLN A 141 1.68 23.09 17.32
C GLN A 141 1.67 22.95 18.86
N ARG A 142 0.49 22.86 19.49
CA ARG A 142 0.33 22.70 20.94
C ARG A 142 0.39 21.26 21.42
N SER A 143 0.56 20.28 20.52
CA SER A 143 0.58 18.83 20.82
C SER A 143 -0.60 18.34 21.68
N SER A 144 -1.76 18.96 21.50
CA SER A 144 -3.00 18.51 22.14
C SER A 144 -3.39 17.11 21.65
N SER A 145 -4.25 16.39 22.40
CA SER A 145 -4.78 15.09 21.95
C SER A 145 -5.43 15.20 20.58
N TYR A 146 -6.22 16.24 20.36
CA TYR A 146 -6.81 16.56 19.04
C TYR A 146 -5.74 16.84 17.99
N GLY A 147 -4.70 17.62 18.30
CA GLY A 147 -3.62 17.90 17.35
C GLY A 147 -2.82 16.64 16.96
N ARG A 148 -2.66 15.70 17.88
CA ARG A 148 -2.02 14.40 17.59
C ARG A 148 -2.89 13.54 16.67
N GLU A 149 -4.20 13.54 16.85
CA GLU A 149 -5.14 12.82 16.01
C GLU A 149 -5.17 13.39 14.58
N VAL A 150 -5.26 14.70 14.45
CA VAL A 150 -5.16 15.40 13.15
C VAL A 150 -3.86 15.04 12.44
N ALA A 151 -2.72 15.05 13.13
CA ALA A 151 -1.44 14.70 12.55
C ALA A 151 -1.39 13.24 12.04
N ARG A 152 -1.94 12.29 12.80
CA ARG A 152 -2.01 10.87 12.37
C ARG A 152 -2.83 10.69 11.10
N THR A 153 -3.99 11.32 11.07
CA THR A 153 -4.88 11.30 9.91
C THR A 153 -4.18 11.90 8.68
N GLU A 154 -3.53 13.05 8.82
CA GLU A 154 -2.77 13.67 7.74
C GLU A 154 -1.66 12.74 7.20
N TRP A 155 -0.96 12.01 8.07
CA TRP A 155 0.08 11.05 7.67
C TRP A 155 -0.49 9.87 6.90
N ALA A 156 -1.60 9.27 7.37
CA ALA A 156 -2.26 8.17 6.69
C ALA A 156 -2.73 8.58 5.29
N TYR A 157 -3.38 9.73 5.17
CA TYR A 157 -3.85 10.22 3.87
C TYR A 157 -2.70 10.63 2.94
N ALA A 158 -1.60 11.18 3.47
CA ALA A 158 -0.42 11.52 2.67
C ALA A 158 0.26 10.26 2.10
N GLU A 159 0.40 9.20 2.90
CA GLU A 159 0.95 7.94 2.42
C GLU A 159 0.03 7.28 1.41
N PHE A 160 -1.27 7.23 1.67
CA PHE A 160 -2.25 6.68 0.74
C PHE A 160 -2.23 7.42 -0.61
N ALA A 161 -2.15 8.76 -0.59
CA ALA A 161 -2.07 9.56 -1.81
C ALA A 161 -0.78 9.30 -2.59
N ALA A 162 0.36 9.15 -1.90
CA ALA A 162 1.63 8.80 -2.52
C ALA A 162 1.58 7.40 -3.15
N LEU A 163 1.09 6.39 -2.41
CA LEU A 163 0.91 5.04 -2.92
C LEU A 163 -0.02 5.01 -4.14
N SER A 164 -1.16 5.72 -4.08
CA SER A 164 -2.12 5.77 -5.18
C SER A 164 -1.50 6.37 -6.44
N ARG A 165 -0.83 7.53 -6.30
CA ARG A 165 -0.14 8.18 -7.43
C ARG A 165 0.94 7.27 -8.04
N LEU A 166 1.73 6.58 -7.22
CA LEU A 166 2.79 5.70 -7.70
C LEU A 166 2.23 4.43 -8.35
N ALA A 167 1.15 3.86 -7.80
CA ALA A 167 0.46 2.74 -8.40
C ALA A 167 -0.14 3.08 -9.77
N GLU A 168 -0.72 4.28 -9.94
CA GLU A 168 -1.21 4.79 -11.22
C GLU A 168 -0.09 4.94 -12.26
N LEU A 169 1.12 5.28 -11.82
CA LEU A 169 2.32 5.37 -12.67
C LEU A 169 2.92 3.98 -12.98
N GLY A 170 2.37 2.90 -12.43
CA GLY A 170 2.91 1.56 -12.58
C GLY A 170 4.18 1.29 -11.79
N ALA A 171 4.53 2.15 -10.83
CA ALA A 171 5.68 1.95 -9.97
C ALA A 171 5.49 0.71 -9.07
N ALA A 172 6.59 0.03 -8.78
CA ALA A 172 6.58 -1.18 -7.95
C ALA A 172 6.43 -0.81 -6.46
N VAL A 173 5.19 -0.56 -6.04
CA VAL A 173 4.79 -0.25 -4.66
C VAL A 173 3.62 -1.16 -4.25
N PRO A 174 3.36 -1.38 -2.94
CA PRO A 174 2.16 -2.06 -2.51
C PRO A 174 0.90 -1.35 -3.02
N TYR A 175 -0.05 -2.09 -3.59
CA TYR A 175 -1.30 -1.49 -4.04
C TYR A 175 -2.08 -0.96 -2.82
N PRO A 176 -2.43 0.35 -2.78
CA PRO A 176 -3.25 0.91 -1.71
C PRO A 176 -4.69 0.47 -1.89
N VAL A 177 -5.24 -0.22 -0.90
CA VAL A 177 -6.62 -0.71 -0.95
C VAL A 177 -7.58 0.38 -0.51
N GLN A 178 -7.37 0.92 0.68
CA GLN A 178 -8.18 2.00 1.23
C GLN A 178 -7.45 2.74 2.36
N VAL A 179 -7.90 3.95 2.65
CA VAL A 179 -7.53 4.73 3.83
C VAL A 179 -8.77 5.07 4.65
N GLY A 180 -8.61 5.11 5.96
CA GLY A 180 -9.64 5.58 6.88
C GLY A 180 -9.02 6.01 8.20
N GLU A 181 -9.46 7.15 8.73
CA GLU A 181 -8.96 7.70 9.99
C GLU A 181 -7.41 7.76 10.04
N THR A 182 -6.79 6.83 10.77
CA THR A 182 -5.34 6.74 10.97
C THR A 182 -4.74 5.44 10.42
N GLU A 183 -5.52 4.67 9.63
CA GLU A 183 -5.14 3.38 9.07
C GLU A 183 -5.07 3.43 7.55
N VAL A 184 -3.98 2.90 6.97
CA VAL A 184 -3.88 2.61 5.54
C VAL A 184 -3.88 1.10 5.37
N LEU A 185 -4.84 0.57 4.62
CA LEU A 185 -4.86 -0.83 4.17
C LEU A 185 -4.24 -0.91 2.78
N MET A 186 -3.24 -1.77 2.63
CA MET A 186 -2.52 -1.96 1.39
C MET A 186 -2.21 -3.44 1.17
N GLU A 187 -1.75 -3.78 -0.03
CA GLU A 187 -1.26 -5.09 -0.38
C GLU A 187 -0.21 -5.59 0.62
N PHE A 188 -0.37 -6.82 1.10
CA PHE A 188 0.67 -7.47 1.89
C PHE A 188 1.69 -8.12 0.98
N ILE A 189 2.92 -7.63 0.98
CA ILE A 189 4.01 -8.19 0.19
C ILE A 189 4.69 -9.29 1.00
N GLY A 190 4.41 -10.55 0.64
CA GLY A 190 4.93 -11.71 1.37
C GLY A 190 4.32 -13.03 0.91
N GLU A 191 4.65 -14.11 1.61
CA GLU A 191 4.09 -15.44 1.36
C GLU A 191 3.43 -15.99 2.64
N GLY A 192 2.18 -16.40 2.52
CA GLY A 192 1.38 -16.75 3.68
C GLY A 192 1.36 -15.60 4.68
N ARG A 193 1.78 -15.83 5.92
CA ARG A 193 1.84 -14.81 6.98
C ARG A 193 3.24 -14.20 7.18
N VAL A 194 4.18 -14.47 6.28
CA VAL A 194 5.56 -14.01 6.39
C VAL A 194 5.81 -12.89 5.38
N ALA A 195 6.18 -11.72 5.89
CA ALA A 195 6.54 -10.58 5.03
C ALA A 195 7.80 -10.89 4.20
N ALA A 196 7.83 -10.38 2.98
CA ALA A 196 8.99 -10.47 2.11
C ALA A 196 10.22 -9.83 2.77
N PRO A 197 11.42 -10.38 2.58
CA PRO A 197 12.65 -9.82 3.12
C PRO A 197 12.94 -8.47 2.49
N ARG A 198 13.63 -7.61 3.24
CA ARG A 198 14.19 -6.38 2.71
C ARG A 198 15.39 -6.68 1.83
N LEU A 199 15.63 -5.85 0.82
CA LEU A 199 16.81 -5.97 -0.04
C LEU A 199 18.10 -6.09 0.77
N ALA A 200 18.22 -5.35 1.87
CA ALA A 200 19.33 -5.43 2.80
C ALA A 200 19.57 -6.82 3.42
N GLN A 201 18.57 -7.69 3.42
CA GLN A 201 18.59 -9.03 4.02
C GLN A 201 18.74 -10.14 2.98
N VAL A 202 18.61 -9.80 1.70
CA VAL A 202 18.65 -10.78 0.60
C VAL A 202 20.10 -11.21 0.36
N ARG A 203 20.26 -12.51 0.20
CA ARG A 203 21.50 -13.13 -0.31
C ARG A 203 21.21 -13.61 -1.72
N ALA A 204 21.78 -12.95 -2.69
CA ALA A 204 21.57 -13.22 -4.11
C ALA A 204 22.89 -13.47 -4.83
N SER A 205 22.83 -14.20 -5.93
CA SER A 205 23.96 -14.32 -6.87
C SER A 205 24.24 -12.95 -7.53
N ARG A 206 25.37 -12.87 -8.24
CA ARG A 206 25.73 -11.62 -8.95
C ARG A 206 24.71 -11.23 -10.02
N ASP A 207 24.15 -12.21 -10.72
CA ASP A 207 23.18 -11.96 -11.76
C ASP A 207 21.83 -11.51 -11.18
N GLU A 208 21.35 -12.17 -10.13
CA GLU A 208 20.15 -11.73 -9.39
C GLU A 208 20.33 -10.33 -8.81
N LEU A 209 21.51 -10.01 -8.25
CA LEU A 209 21.79 -8.66 -7.76
C LEU A 209 21.76 -7.60 -8.87
N ARG A 210 22.23 -7.95 -10.08
CA ARG A 210 22.16 -7.06 -11.22
C ARG A 210 20.72 -6.82 -11.65
N ASP A 211 19.91 -7.86 -11.68
CA ASP A 211 18.47 -7.75 -12.01
C ASP A 211 17.72 -6.90 -10.97
N LEU A 212 18.01 -7.09 -9.68
CA LEU A 212 17.46 -6.27 -8.61
C LEU A 212 17.92 -4.82 -8.71
N PHE A 213 19.18 -4.57 -9.07
CA PHE A 213 19.68 -3.21 -9.29
C PHE A 213 18.94 -2.51 -10.43
N HIS A 214 18.77 -3.17 -11.58
CA HIS A 214 18.00 -2.60 -12.68
C HIS A 214 16.58 -2.24 -12.26
N GLN A 215 15.90 -3.12 -11.52
CA GLN A 215 14.56 -2.84 -11.01
C GLN A 215 14.51 -1.62 -10.06
N VAL A 216 15.53 -1.44 -9.23
CA VAL A 216 15.63 -0.25 -8.35
C VAL A 216 15.86 1.02 -9.18
N VAL A 217 16.73 0.97 -10.19
CA VAL A 217 16.99 2.08 -11.11
C VAL A 217 15.72 2.43 -11.91
N ASP A 218 15.02 1.44 -12.46
CA ASP A 218 13.75 1.63 -13.18
C ASP A 218 12.68 2.27 -12.29
N PHE A 219 12.62 1.88 -11.02
CA PHE A 219 11.74 2.52 -10.04
C PHE A 219 12.12 4.00 -9.82
N MET A 220 13.42 4.31 -9.70
CA MET A 220 13.90 5.68 -9.54
C MET A 220 13.60 6.54 -10.79
N HIS A 221 13.76 6.00 -11.99
CA HIS A 221 13.36 6.64 -13.24
C HIS A 221 11.85 6.92 -13.28
N THR A 222 11.02 5.95 -12.87
CA THR A 222 9.56 6.13 -12.79
C THR A 222 9.17 7.31 -11.89
N LEU A 223 9.85 7.45 -10.74
CA LEU A 223 9.66 8.58 -9.84
C LEU A 223 10.12 9.89 -10.50
N ALA A 224 11.32 9.92 -11.07
CA ALA A 224 11.92 11.11 -11.68
C ALA A 224 11.09 11.65 -12.84
N PHE A 225 10.58 10.80 -13.75
CA PHE A 225 9.64 11.19 -14.81
C PHE A 225 8.34 11.81 -14.27
N ALA A 226 7.92 11.44 -13.07
CA ALA A 226 6.77 12.05 -12.40
C ALA A 226 7.14 13.32 -11.60
N GLY A 227 8.39 13.78 -11.67
CA GLY A 227 8.92 14.88 -10.89
C GLY A 227 9.10 14.57 -9.41
N LEU A 228 9.26 13.29 -9.04
CA LEU A 228 9.28 12.82 -7.66
C LEU A 228 10.64 12.21 -7.28
N ALA A 229 10.96 12.24 -5.99
CA ALA A 229 11.99 11.42 -5.35
C ALA A 229 11.40 10.72 -4.13
N HIS A 230 11.96 9.55 -3.77
CA HIS A 230 11.54 8.83 -2.56
C HIS A 230 11.90 9.62 -1.29
N GLY A 231 13.06 10.27 -1.30
CA GLY A 231 13.55 11.12 -0.22
C GLY A 231 14.22 10.37 0.93
N ASP A 232 14.06 9.05 1.03
CA ASP A 232 14.74 8.17 2.00
C ASP A 232 14.92 6.76 1.42
N LEU A 233 15.21 6.67 0.10
CA LEU A 233 15.40 5.38 -0.55
C LEU A 233 16.65 4.71 0.01
N SER A 234 16.49 3.46 0.38
CA SER A 234 17.56 2.64 0.91
C SER A 234 17.19 1.15 0.78
N PRO A 235 18.14 0.22 0.88
CA PRO A 235 17.85 -1.21 0.81
C PRO A 235 16.95 -1.71 1.95
N TYR A 236 16.71 -0.87 2.96
CA TYR A 236 15.78 -1.15 4.06
C TYR A 236 14.33 -0.78 3.72
N ASN A 237 14.11 0.07 2.71
CA ASN A 237 12.80 0.50 2.23
C ASN A 237 12.43 -0.17 0.89
N LEU A 238 13.11 -1.25 0.54
CA LEU A 238 12.88 -2.10 -0.61
C LEU A 238 12.65 -3.53 -0.13
N LEU A 239 11.52 -4.13 -0.50
CA LEU A 239 11.23 -5.55 -0.30
C LEU A 239 11.61 -6.32 -1.56
N VAL A 240 11.97 -7.59 -1.41
CA VAL A 240 12.20 -8.49 -2.54
C VAL A 240 11.23 -9.66 -2.42
N HIS A 241 10.28 -9.76 -3.34
CA HIS A 241 9.29 -10.80 -3.37
C HIS A 241 9.28 -11.49 -4.75
N ARG A 242 9.60 -12.77 -4.78
CA ARG A 242 9.66 -13.58 -6.01
C ARG A 242 10.55 -12.96 -7.09
N GLY A 243 11.73 -12.44 -6.68
CA GLY A 243 12.68 -11.79 -7.57
C GLY A 243 12.28 -10.38 -8.03
N ARG A 244 11.20 -9.80 -7.47
CA ARG A 244 10.76 -8.44 -7.77
C ARG A 244 11.01 -7.50 -6.59
N VAL A 245 11.49 -6.31 -6.91
CA VAL A 245 11.65 -5.22 -5.93
C VAL A 245 10.31 -4.51 -5.76
N VAL A 246 9.94 -4.22 -4.51
CA VAL A 246 8.76 -3.42 -4.15
C VAL A 246 9.19 -2.37 -3.13
N ALA A 247 9.03 -1.08 -3.48
CA ALA A 247 9.38 0.02 -2.59
C ALA A 247 8.29 0.27 -1.56
N ILE A 248 8.70 0.53 -0.33
CA ILE A 248 7.82 0.79 0.82
C ILE A 248 8.27 2.05 1.56
N ASP A 249 7.41 2.51 2.49
CA ASP A 249 7.67 3.66 3.35
C ASP A 249 7.73 4.99 2.58
N LEU A 250 6.64 5.30 1.89
CA LEU A 250 6.47 6.41 0.95
C LEU A 250 5.99 7.75 1.54
N PRO A 251 5.76 7.94 2.86
CA PRO A 251 5.35 9.25 3.38
C PRO A 251 6.35 10.37 3.10
N GLN A 252 7.58 10.01 2.75
CA GLN A 252 8.70 10.93 2.50
C GLN A 252 8.88 11.28 1.02
N VAL A 253 8.02 10.75 0.12
CA VAL A 253 8.06 11.10 -1.30
C VAL A 253 7.85 12.61 -1.47
N VAL A 254 8.75 13.25 -2.21
CA VAL A 254 8.77 14.69 -2.43
C VAL A 254 8.66 15.02 -3.90
N ASP A 255 8.07 16.17 -4.20
CA ASP A 255 8.21 16.82 -5.50
C ASP A 255 9.59 17.47 -5.60
N VAL A 256 10.39 17.01 -6.56
CA VAL A 256 11.79 17.42 -6.72
C VAL A 256 11.94 18.89 -7.06
N VAL A 257 11.00 19.42 -7.85
CA VAL A 257 11.04 20.82 -8.33
C VAL A 257 10.42 21.77 -7.30
N ALA A 258 9.29 21.37 -6.70
CA ALA A 258 8.58 22.22 -5.74
C ALA A 258 9.23 22.25 -4.35
N ASN A 259 9.99 21.23 -3.97
CA ASN A 259 10.70 21.19 -2.70
C ASN A 259 12.08 21.85 -2.82
N PRO A 260 12.44 22.86 -2.00
CA PRO A 260 13.74 23.50 -2.04
C PRO A 260 14.94 22.54 -1.89
N ASN A 261 14.74 21.39 -1.23
CA ASN A 261 15.75 20.34 -1.03
C ASN A 261 15.52 19.13 -1.97
N GLY A 262 14.66 19.25 -2.97
CA GLY A 262 14.22 18.11 -3.78
C GLY A 262 15.36 17.41 -4.51
N PHE A 263 16.24 18.18 -5.15
CA PHE A 263 17.41 17.64 -5.83
C PHE A 263 18.44 17.03 -4.86
N ASP A 264 18.62 17.62 -3.68
CA ASP A 264 19.52 17.04 -2.65
C ASP A 264 18.98 15.71 -2.13
N LEU A 265 17.66 15.60 -2.00
CA LEU A 265 16.97 14.34 -1.60
C LEU A 265 17.09 13.26 -2.69
N LEU A 266 16.93 13.65 -3.95
CA LEU A 266 17.12 12.75 -5.10
C LEU A 266 18.56 12.26 -5.18
N HIS A 267 19.53 13.17 -5.04
CA HIS A 267 20.96 12.82 -5.01
C HIS A 267 21.27 11.84 -3.86
N ARG A 268 20.74 12.11 -2.67
CA ARG A 268 20.92 11.22 -1.52
C ARG A 268 20.37 9.82 -1.77
N ASP A 269 19.21 9.70 -2.44
CA ASP A 269 18.65 8.42 -2.83
C ASP A 269 19.60 7.67 -3.78
N CYS A 270 20.22 8.35 -4.77
CA CYS A 270 21.22 7.77 -5.67
C CYS A 270 22.45 7.27 -4.89
N VAL A 271 22.98 8.09 -3.98
CA VAL A 271 24.14 7.72 -3.15
C VAL A 271 23.83 6.48 -2.30
N ASN A 272 22.69 6.46 -1.60
CA ASN A 272 22.31 5.33 -0.75
C ASN A 272 22.18 4.01 -1.54
N VAL A 273 21.60 4.07 -2.73
CA VAL A 273 21.43 2.91 -3.61
C VAL A 273 22.78 2.45 -4.14
N CYS A 274 23.55 3.34 -4.75
CA CYS A 274 24.84 3.00 -5.36
C CYS A 274 25.85 2.52 -4.34
N GLU A 275 25.96 3.15 -3.17
CA GLU A 275 26.83 2.67 -2.10
C GLU A 275 26.50 1.23 -1.66
N TRP A 276 25.20 0.90 -1.52
CA TRP A 276 24.83 -0.44 -1.10
C TRP A 276 25.21 -1.48 -2.15
N PHE A 277 24.88 -1.24 -3.45
CA PHE A 277 25.21 -2.17 -4.53
C PHE A 277 26.72 -2.29 -4.75
N THR A 278 27.48 -1.20 -4.59
CA THR A 278 28.96 -1.22 -4.65
C THR A 278 29.55 -2.10 -3.55
N ARG A 279 29.00 -2.05 -2.32
CA ARG A 279 29.38 -2.98 -1.24
C ARG A 279 29.09 -4.43 -1.58
N GLN A 280 28.11 -4.70 -2.44
CA GLN A 280 27.81 -6.04 -2.99
C GLN A 280 28.66 -6.37 -4.25
N ARG A 281 29.67 -5.55 -4.56
CA ARG A 281 30.59 -5.70 -5.71
C ARG A 281 29.89 -5.54 -7.07
N LEU A 282 28.84 -4.74 -7.14
CA LEU A 282 28.22 -4.28 -8.37
C LEU A 282 28.62 -2.82 -8.58
N GLU A 283 29.20 -2.50 -9.74
CA GLU A 283 29.59 -1.13 -10.07
C GLU A 283 28.34 -0.27 -10.27
N CYS A 284 28.31 0.86 -9.57
CA CYS A 284 27.27 1.88 -9.67
C CYS A 284 27.91 3.23 -9.37
N ASP A 285 27.70 4.20 -10.25
CA ASP A 285 28.13 5.58 -10.06
C ASP A 285 26.89 6.42 -9.69
N ALA A 286 26.92 7.02 -8.51
CA ALA A 286 25.83 7.81 -7.99
C ALA A 286 25.66 9.14 -8.74
N GLU A 287 26.75 9.74 -9.23
CA GLU A 287 26.71 11.00 -9.97
C GLU A 287 26.15 10.78 -11.37
N ASP A 288 26.54 9.68 -12.04
CA ASP A 288 25.98 9.32 -13.35
C ASP A 288 24.48 9.01 -13.24
N LEU A 289 24.06 8.25 -12.23
CA LEU A 289 22.66 7.96 -11.98
C LEU A 289 21.88 9.25 -11.68
N PHE A 290 22.40 10.11 -10.82
CA PHE A 290 21.77 11.38 -10.49
C PHE A 290 21.63 12.28 -11.73
N ALA A 291 22.65 12.39 -12.57
CA ALA A 291 22.59 13.17 -13.80
C ALA A 291 21.49 12.67 -14.77
N GLN A 292 21.32 11.34 -14.89
CA GLN A 292 20.26 10.74 -15.68
C GLN A 292 18.86 11.10 -15.11
N LEU A 293 18.67 10.94 -13.80
CA LEU A 293 17.38 11.23 -13.15
C LEU A 293 17.04 12.73 -13.17
N VAL A 294 18.02 13.62 -13.09
CA VAL A 294 17.80 15.08 -13.30
C VAL A 294 17.31 15.34 -14.71
N GLY A 295 17.86 14.63 -15.71
CA GLY A 295 17.36 14.69 -17.07
C GLY A 295 15.87 14.32 -17.17
N ASP A 296 15.46 13.24 -16.49
CA ASP A 296 14.06 12.79 -16.48
C ASP A 296 13.12 13.78 -15.77
N VAL A 297 13.57 14.44 -14.71
CA VAL A 297 12.78 15.45 -13.98
C VAL A 297 12.55 16.70 -14.82
N THR A 298 13.51 17.07 -15.68
CA THR A 298 13.54 18.36 -16.40
C THR A 298 13.13 18.28 -17.86
N GLY A 299 13.08 17.07 -18.45
CA GLY A 299 12.73 16.79 -19.86
C GLY A 299 11.28 16.65 -20.07
#